data_f5652ce8534194a8ca9ec7c8bdf919a6
#
_entry.id   f5652ce8534194a8ca9ec7c8bdf919a6
#
_cell.length_a   1.000
_cell.length_b   1.000
_cell.length_c   1.000
_cell.angle_alpha   90.00
_cell.angle_beta   90.00
_cell.angle_gamma   90.00
#
_symmetry.space_group_name_H-M   'P 1'
#
loop_
_entity.id
_entity.type
_entity.pdbx_description
1 polymer ?
#
loop_
_entity_poly.entity_id
_entity_poly.type
_entity_poly.pdbx_seq_one_letter_code
_entity_poly.pdbx_strand_id
1 'polypeptide(L)'
;MLSINVFAADNSIYIDQTGDSSTIDITQTGAGNVVRGIQGVGTGNTTRAKIYGNSNAIDIRQIGATNTLNLGVNATIASPRAYGIDLKYYVTGNSGSATINSNNAGSGTSGSNLVDVRQTGNSAGINLNLLGSKNSFTAVTSGGSSNIITATISADETINNISMTGGGNNTLNQSITSNKATNNITTVGASNGITLTQSGVAGTNGHAFTLNLTGSSNTYSVTQSGTIDTTVNVLSAGSGNTWNITTGN
;
A
#
# COMPACT_ATOMS: atom_id res chain seq x y z
N MET A 1 9.08 -10.38 -21.27
CA MET A 1 7.68 -10.02 -20.99
C MET A 1 6.90 -11.31 -20.75
N LEU A 2 6.28 -11.44 -19.59
CA LEU A 2 5.39 -12.55 -19.27
C LEU A 2 3.97 -12.01 -19.15
N SER A 3 3.05 -12.52 -19.96
CA SER A 3 1.64 -12.18 -19.90
C SER A 3 0.83 -13.46 -19.72
N ILE A 4 0.06 -13.51 -18.66
CA ILE A 4 -0.75 -14.66 -18.29
C ILE A 4 -2.20 -14.25 -18.08
N ASN A 5 -3.11 -14.87 -18.83
CA ASN A 5 -4.54 -14.75 -18.64
C ASN A 5 -5.10 -16.09 -18.16
N VAL A 6 -5.75 -16.10 -17.02
CA VAL A 6 -6.31 -17.31 -16.41
C VAL A 6 -7.80 -17.15 -16.15
N PHE A 7 -8.58 -18.04 -16.70
CA PHE A 7 -10.04 -18.12 -16.54
C PHE A 7 -10.38 -19.45 -15.90
N ALA A 8 -10.65 -19.45 -14.62
CA ALA A 8 -11.05 -20.66 -13.91
C ALA A 8 -11.69 -20.35 -12.56
N ALA A 9 -12.42 -21.30 -12.02
CA ALA A 9 -13.01 -21.19 -10.69
C ALA A 9 -11.96 -21.14 -9.57
N ASP A 10 -10.84 -21.86 -9.75
CA ASP A 10 -9.75 -21.94 -8.78
C ASP A 10 -8.46 -21.40 -9.42
N ASN A 11 -8.30 -20.10 -9.37
CA ASN A 11 -7.12 -19.43 -9.92
C ASN A 11 -5.99 -19.43 -8.89
N SER A 12 -4.83 -19.82 -9.30
CA SER A 12 -3.60 -19.66 -8.48
C SER A 12 -2.43 -19.43 -9.39
N ILE A 13 -1.62 -18.43 -9.10
CA ILE A 13 -0.41 -18.13 -9.85
C ILE A 13 0.75 -18.02 -8.88
N TYR A 14 1.81 -18.74 -9.15
CA TYR A 14 3.05 -18.71 -8.39
C TYR A 14 4.15 -18.09 -9.25
N ILE A 15 4.73 -17.01 -8.76
CA ILE A 15 5.74 -16.25 -9.49
C ILE A 15 7.09 -16.41 -8.80
N ASP A 16 8.08 -16.77 -9.58
CA ASP A 16 9.48 -16.73 -9.17
C ASP A 16 10.25 -16.06 -10.31
N GLN A 17 10.61 -14.82 -10.12
CA GLN A 17 11.22 -13.98 -11.14
C GLN A 17 12.51 -13.39 -10.59
N THR A 18 13.59 -13.58 -11.32
CA THR A 18 14.89 -13.00 -10.99
C THR A 18 15.45 -12.31 -12.24
N GLY A 19 15.88 -11.10 -12.09
CA GLY A 19 16.47 -10.30 -13.16
C GLY A 19 15.97 -8.87 -13.19
N ASP A 20 16.72 -8.03 -13.89
CA ASP A 20 16.41 -6.61 -14.01
C ASP A 20 15.46 -6.34 -15.17
N SER A 21 14.71 -5.25 -15.05
CA SER A 21 13.81 -4.75 -16.10
C SER A 21 12.76 -5.75 -16.58
N SER A 22 12.31 -6.60 -15.67
CA SER A 22 11.28 -7.59 -15.98
C SER A 22 9.90 -6.94 -16.01
N THR A 23 9.08 -7.39 -16.94
CA THR A 23 7.67 -7.02 -17.02
C THR A 23 6.81 -8.24 -16.71
N ILE A 24 5.94 -8.11 -15.74
CA ILE A 24 4.99 -9.13 -15.34
C ILE A 24 3.59 -8.55 -15.50
N ASP A 25 2.77 -9.18 -16.32
CA ASP A 25 1.38 -8.80 -16.56
C ASP A 25 0.51 -10.04 -16.33
N ILE A 26 -0.38 -9.94 -15.35
CA ILE A 26 -1.24 -11.04 -14.95
C ILE A 26 -2.68 -10.56 -14.87
N THR A 27 -3.56 -11.25 -15.56
CA THR A 27 -5.00 -11.06 -15.43
C THR A 27 -5.65 -12.37 -15.02
N GLN A 28 -6.32 -12.35 -13.87
CA GLN A 28 -7.13 -13.47 -13.40
C GLN A 28 -8.61 -13.09 -13.41
N THR A 29 -9.42 -13.90 -14.08
CA THR A 29 -10.87 -13.76 -14.08
C THR A 29 -11.49 -15.03 -13.58
N GLY A 30 -12.34 -14.91 -12.58
CA GLY A 30 -13.01 -16.05 -11.97
C GLY A 30 -13.22 -15.90 -10.48
N ALA A 31 -13.77 -16.91 -9.84
CA ALA A 31 -14.28 -16.83 -8.49
C ALA A 31 -13.21 -17.02 -7.39
N GLY A 32 -12.13 -17.68 -7.63
CA GLY A 32 -11.14 -18.01 -6.61
C GLY A 32 -9.74 -17.46 -6.88
N ASN A 33 -9.64 -16.17 -7.17
CA ASN A 33 -8.34 -15.61 -7.55
C ASN A 33 -7.33 -15.64 -6.40
N VAL A 34 -6.14 -16.07 -6.69
CA VAL A 34 -5.02 -16.02 -5.74
C VAL A 34 -3.72 -15.78 -6.51
N VAL A 35 -3.01 -14.72 -6.22
CA VAL A 35 -1.58 -14.61 -6.47
C VAL A 35 -0.92 -14.74 -5.10
N ARG A 36 0.02 -15.60 -4.91
CA ARG A 36 0.60 -15.87 -3.61
C ARG A 36 2.06 -15.46 -3.54
N GLY A 37 2.54 -15.36 -2.34
CA GLY A 37 3.90 -15.06 -1.96
C GLY A 37 3.91 -14.32 -0.66
N ILE A 38 4.74 -13.74 -0.15
CA ILE A 38 5.28 -13.33 1.12
C ILE A 38 5.72 -14.56 1.87
N GLN A 39 6.91 -14.86 1.57
CA GLN A 39 7.58 -15.93 2.22
C GLN A 39 8.54 -15.40 3.24
N GLY A 40 8.35 -15.80 4.49
CA GLY A 40 9.43 -15.85 5.43
C GLY A 40 10.51 -16.83 4.94
N VAL A 41 11.72 -16.66 5.38
CA VAL A 41 12.82 -17.59 5.14
C VAL A 41 12.39 -18.97 5.62
N GLY A 42 12.01 -19.85 4.73
CA GLY A 42 11.57 -21.18 5.09
C GLY A 42 11.54 -22.11 3.88
N THR A 43 12.10 -23.27 4.05
CA THR A 43 12.06 -24.32 3.07
C THR A 43 10.67 -24.91 2.96
N GLY A 44 10.21 -25.16 1.76
CA GLY A 44 9.00 -25.95 1.53
C GLY A 44 7.70 -25.17 1.36
N ASN A 45 7.77 -23.89 1.19
CA ASN A 45 6.57 -23.12 0.91
C ASN A 45 6.22 -23.18 -0.58
N THR A 46 5.04 -23.65 -0.88
CA THR A 46 4.50 -23.72 -2.24
C THR A 46 3.93 -22.38 -2.71
N THR A 47 3.91 -21.40 -1.85
CA THR A 47 3.34 -20.08 -2.14
C THR A 47 4.46 -19.09 -2.45
N ARG A 48 4.74 -18.87 -3.72
CA ARG A 48 5.82 -17.99 -4.11
C ARG A 48 5.34 -16.88 -4.99
N ALA A 49 5.53 -15.64 -4.55
CA ALA A 49 5.75 -14.53 -5.45
C ALA A 49 7.07 -13.93 -5.04
N LYS A 50 8.12 -14.32 -5.71
CA LYS A 50 9.46 -13.82 -5.51
C LYS A 50 9.84 -13.03 -6.74
N ILE A 51 10.00 -11.74 -6.57
CA ILE A 51 10.38 -10.88 -7.66
C ILE A 51 11.63 -10.14 -7.22
N TYR A 52 12.71 -10.42 -7.87
CA TYR A 52 14.03 -9.90 -7.57
C TYR A 52 14.64 -9.20 -8.77
N GLY A 53 15.26 -8.08 -8.55
CA GLY A 53 15.94 -7.32 -9.57
C GLY A 53 15.52 -5.86 -9.62
N ASN A 54 16.20 -5.08 -10.43
CA ASN A 54 15.98 -3.66 -10.56
C ASN A 54 14.96 -3.34 -11.66
N SER A 55 14.24 -2.24 -11.49
CA SER A 55 13.36 -1.70 -12.53
C SER A 55 12.30 -2.69 -13.04
N ASN A 56 11.71 -3.43 -12.13
CA ASN A 56 10.67 -4.39 -12.48
C ASN A 56 9.30 -3.70 -12.53
N ALA A 57 8.57 -3.94 -13.60
CA ALA A 57 7.20 -3.50 -13.79
C ALA A 57 6.24 -4.68 -13.58
N ILE A 58 5.27 -4.51 -12.69
CA ILE A 58 4.34 -5.55 -12.29
C ILE A 58 2.92 -5.00 -12.40
N ASP A 59 2.10 -5.56 -13.27
CA ASP A 59 0.68 -5.25 -13.39
C ASP A 59 -0.13 -6.52 -13.13
N ILE A 60 -0.91 -6.51 -12.06
CA ILE A 60 -1.73 -7.65 -11.67
C ILE A 60 -3.18 -7.19 -11.53
N ARG A 61 -4.06 -7.88 -12.25
CA ARG A 61 -5.50 -7.62 -12.22
C ARG A 61 -6.25 -8.86 -11.82
N GLN A 62 -7.09 -8.72 -10.82
CA GLN A 62 -7.99 -9.79 -10.39
C GLN A 62 -9.44 -9.34 -10.51
N ILE A 63 -10.23 -10.09 -11.25
CA ILE A 63 -11.65 -9.85 -11.47
C ILE A 63 -12.42 -11.08 -11.01
N GLY A 64 -13.22 -10.94 -9.98
CA GLY A 64 -13.96 -12.05 -9.42
C GLY A 64 -14.23 -11.92 -7.93
N ALA A 65 -14.74 -12.95 -7.31
CA ALA A 65 -15.33 -12.87 -5.98
C ALA A 65 -14.34 -13.01 -4.82
N THR A 66 -13.31 -13.84 -4.93
CA THR A 66 -12.42 -14.15 -3.81
C THR A 66 -10.99 -13.83 -4.17
N ASN A 67 -10.62 -12.60 -4.00
CA ASN A 67 -9.32 -12.10 -4.40
C ASN A 67 -8.33 -12.17 -3.22
N THR A 68 -7.13 -12.54 -3.49
CA THR A 68 -6.04 -12.50 -2.50
C THR A 68 -4.75 -12.28 -3.25
N LEU A 69 -3.97 -11.30 -2.83
CA LEU A 69 -2.64 -11.09 -3.36
C LEU A 69 -1.61 -11.34 -2.30
N ASN A 70 -0.86 -11.81 -1.88
CA ASN A 70 0.25 -11.86 -0.94
C ASN A 70 1.57 -11.77 -1.73
N LEU A 71 1.96 -10.61 -2.11
CA LEU A 71 3.11 -10.37 -2.96
C LEU A 71 4.32 -9.91 -2.16
N GLY A 72 5.43 -10.61 -2.28
CA GLY A 72 6.73 -10.18 -1.80
C GLY A 72 7.64 -9.75 -2.95
N VAL A 73 8.14 -8.56 -2.88
CA VAL A 73 9.12 -8.03 -3.82
C VAL A 73 10.39 -7.74 -3.06
N ASN A 74 11.46 -8.42 -3.40
CA ASN A 74 12.75 -8.33 -2.71
C ASN A 74 12.69 -8.60 -1.20
N ALA A 75 11.72 -9.38 -0.78
CA ALA A 75 11.33 -9.49 0.62
C ALA A 75 12.30 -10.28 1.51
N THR A 76 13.24 -11.00 0.96
CA THR A 76 14.03 -11.98 1.75
C THR A 76 15.48 -12.15 1.34
N ILE A 77 16.09 -11.23 0.63
CA ILE A 77 17.48 -11.43 0.24
C ILE A 77 18.42 -10.40 0.81
N ALA A 78 19.53 -10.93 1.28
CA ALA A 78 20.60 -10.17 1.86
C ALA A 78 21.38 -9.30 0.85
N SER A 79 21.27 -9.52 -0.43
CA SER A 79 21.94 -8.72 -1.47
C SER A 79 21.81 -9.37 -2.86
N PRO A 80 21.70 -8.65 -3.97
CA PRO A 80 21.59 -7.21 -4.07
C PRO A 80 20.14 -6.72 -3.93
N ARG A 81 20.00 -5.52 -3.42
CA ARG A 81 18.72 -4.86 -3.22
C ARG A 81 18.25 -4.24 -4.53
N ALA A 82 17.00 -4.41 -4.86
CA ALA A 82 16.45 -3.87 -6.09
C ALA A 82 16.06 -2.40 -5.99
N TYR A 83 16.13 -1.72 -7.09
CA TYR A 83 15.75 -0.31 -7.22
C TYR A 83 14.68 -0.17 -8.30
N GLY A 84 13.75 0.75 -8.08
CA GLY A 84 12.79 1.11 -9.12
C GLY A 84 11.75 0.05 -9.43
N ILE A 85 10.84 -0.19 -8.51
CA ILE A 85 9.72 -1.08 -8.72
C ILE A 85 8.48 -0.26 -9.09
N ASP A 86 7.81 -0.63 -10.15
CA ASP A 86 6.48 -0.16 -10.51
C ASP A 86 5.49 -1.31 -10.35
N LEU A 87 4.72 -1.27 -9.27
CA LEU A 87 3.72 -2.29 -8.96
C LEU A 87 2.32 -1.69 -9.05
N LYS A 88 1.51 -2.28 -9.93
CA LYS A 88 0.08 -2.00 -10.05
C LYS A 88 -0.72 -3.24 -9.70
N TYR A 89 -1.63 -3.09 -8.76
CA TYR A 89 -2.54 -4.16 -8.37
C TYR A 89 -3.98 -3.66 -8.36
N TYR A 90 -4.75 -4.15 -9.29
CA TYR A 90 -6.15 -3.75 -9.46
C TYR A 90 -7.09 -4.92 -9.21
N VAL A 91 -8.02 -4.73 -8.30
CA VAL A 91 -9.02 -5.74 -7.93
C VAL A 91 -10.41 -5.21 -8.14
N THR A 92 -11.22 -6.03 -8.80
CA THR A 92 -12.67 -5.85 -8.86
C THR A 92 -13.34 -7.13 -8.38
N GLY A 93 -13.99 -7.09 -7.24
CA GLY A 93 -14.60 -8.28 -6.68
C GLY A 93 -15.02 -8.11 -5.23
N ASN A 94 -15.54 -9.17 -4.62
CA ASN A 94 -16.22 -9.08 -3.35
C ASN A 94 -15.31 -9.20 -2.11
N SER A 95 -14.22 -9.92 -2.18
CA SER A 95 -13.37 -10.17 -1.02
C SER A 95 -11.91 -9.89 -1.31
N GLY A 96 -11.65 -8.68 -1.75
CA GLY A 96 -10.29 -8.26 -2.06
C GLY A 96 -9.43 -8.11 -0.81
N SER A 97 -8.26 -8.69 -0.82
CA SER A 97 -7.23 -8.48 0.19
C SER A 97 -5.88 -8.43 -0.50
N ALA A 98 -5.10 -7.44 -0.18
CA ALA A 98 -3.74 -7.30 -0.67
C ALA A 98 -2.78 -7.19 0.50
N THR A 99 -1.77 -8.03 0.52
CA THR A 99 -0.61 -7.82 1.37
C THR A 99 0.60 -7.68 0.47
N ILE A 100 1.28 -6.57 0.56
CA ILE A 100 2.42 -6.24 -0.29
C ILE A 100 3.60 -5.92 0.62
N ASN A 101 4.65 -6.68 0.45
CA ASN A 101 5.90 -6.45 1.14
C ASN A 101 6.99 -6.15 0.12
N SER A 102 7.37 -4.89 0.05
CA SER A 102 8.47 -4.45 -0.79
C SER A 102 9.65 -4.11 0.10
N ASN A 103 10.66 -4.92 0.06
CA ASN A 103 11.89 -4.68 0.78
C ASN A 103 12.91 -4.05 -0.16
N ASN A 104 12.82 -2.78 -0.29
CA ASN A 104 13.72 -2.02 -1.13
C ASN A 104 14.56 -1.12 -0.23
N ALA A 105 15.64 -1.62 0.23
CA ALA A 105 16.53 -0.88 1.08
C ALA A 105 17.75 -0.43 0.29
N GLY A 106 17.63 0.64 -0.42
CA GLY A 106 18.75 1.27 -1.09
C GLY A 106 18.98 2.67 -0.56
N SER A 107 20.10 2.92 0.03
CA SER A 107 20.64 4.27 0.23
C SER A 107 21.14 4.86 -1.10
N GLY A 108 20.52 4.52 -2.19
CA GLY A 108 20.95 4.92 -3.52
C GLY A 108 19.99 5.90 -4.17
N THR A 109 20.54 6.81 -4.89
CA THR A 109 19.90 7.92 -5.57
C THR A 109 19.02 7.55 -6.76
N SER A 110 18.82 6.28 -7.04
CA SER A 110 18.17 5.86 -8.27
C SER A 110 17.08 4.84 -8.01
N GLY A 111 15.86 5.25 -8.14
CA GLY A 111 14.74 4.37 -8.23
C GLY A 111 13.57 4.80 -7.36
N SER A 112 12.57 5.35 -8.00
CA SER A 112 11.27 5.53 -7.39
C SER A 112 10.61 4.17 -7.25
N ASN A 113 10.16 3.84 -6.05
CA ASN A 113 9.25 2.73 -5.87
C ASN A 113 7.84 3.24 -6.01
N LEU A 114 7.14 2.77 -7.01
CA LEU A 114 5.75 3.11 -7.23
C LEU A 114 4.89 1.91 -6.88
N VAL A 115 3.96 2.10 -5.97
CA VAL A 115 2.97 1.09 -5.62
C VAL A 115 1.58 1.70 -5.75
N ASP A 116 0.80 1.21 -6.70
CA ASP A 116 -0.58 1.62 -6.92
C ASP A 116 -1.51 0.43 -6.69
N VAL A 117 -2.30 0.48 -5.64
CA VAL A 117 -3.25 -0.56 -5.29
C VAL A 117 -4.66 -0.01 -5.34
N ARG A 118 -5.49 -0.61 -6.18
CA ARG A 118 -6.89 -0.21 -6.29
C ARG A 118 -7.81 -1.39 -6.10
N GLN A 119 -8.69 -1.28 -5.15
CA GLN A 119 -9.68 -2.31 -4.85
C GLN A 119 -11.10 -1.73 -4.95
N THR A 120 -11.91 -2.37 -5.77
CA THR A 120 -13.34 -2.11 -5.87
C THR A 120 -14.10 -3.35 -5.46
N GLY A 121 -14.81 -3.31 -4.35
CA GLY A 121 -15.51 -4.48 -3.84
C GLY A 121 -15.93 -4.35 -2.39
N ASN A 122 -16.55 -5.39 -1.86
CA ASN A 122 -17.21 -5.31 -0.56
C ASN A 122 -16.26 -5.43 0.65
N SER A 123 -15.13 -6.07 0.52
CA SER A 123 -14.20 -6.26 1.64
C SER A 123 -12.78 -5.95 1.20
N ALA A 124 -12.53 -4.68 1.00
CA ALA A 124 -11.22 -4.23 0.59
C ALA A 124 -10.25 -4.13 1.78
N GLY A 125 -9.13 -4.79 1.68
CA GLY A 125 -8.05 -4.69 2.65
C GLY A 125 -6.70 -4.54 1.95
N ILE A 126 -5.92 -3.58 2.36
CA ILE A 126 -4.58 -3.34 1.85
C ILE A 126 -3.62 -3.29 3.05
N ASN A 127 -2.64 -4.14 3.03
CA ASN A 127 -1.54 -4.13 3.98
C ASN A 127 -0.24 -3.95 3.20
N LEU A 128 0.42 -2.83 3.41
CA LEU A 128 1.67 -2.49 2.74
C LEU A 128 2.80 -2.34 3.74
N ASN A 129 3.88 -3.00 3.45
CA ASN A 129 5.17 -2.72 4.08
C ASN A 129 6.17 -2.33 2.99
N LEU A 130 6.59 -1.11 2.99
CA LEU A 130 7.45 -0.54 1.97
C LEU A 130 8.68 0.06 2.65
N LEU A 131 9.84 -0.47 2.32
CA LEU A 131 11.12 -0.01 2.84
C LEU A 131 11.97 0.56 1.70
N GLY A 132 12.75 1.58 1.97
CA GLY A 132 13.65 2.14 0.98
C GLY A 132 13.36 3.58 0.58
N SER A 133 14.21 4.19 -0.23
CA SER A 133 14.16 5.60 -0.60
C SER A 133 13.26 5.90 -1.80
N LYS A 134 12.74 7.12 -1.90
CA LYS A 134 11.94 7.67 -2.99
C LYS A 134 10.65 6.89 -3.30
N ASN A 135 9.87 6.64 -2.29
CA ASN A 135 8.66 5.87 -2.42
C ASN A 135 7.46 6.73 -2.83
N SER A 136 6.60 6.18 -3.63
CA SER A 136 5.26 6.70 -3.86
C SER A 136 4.25 5.56 -3.69
N PHE A 137 3.27 5.78 -2.85
CA PHE A 137 2.21 4.82 -2.60
C PHE A 137 0.85 5.44 -2.90
N THR A 138 0.10 4.80 -3.74
CA THR A 138 -1.29 5.14 -4.00
C THR A 138 -2.17 3.97 -3.61
N ALA A 139 -3.16 4.22 -2.79
CA ALA A 139 -4.15 3.23 -2.41
C ALA A 139 -5.57 3.79 -2.59
N VAL A 140 -6.36 3.08 -3.36
CA VAL A 140 -7.76 3.45 -3.57
C VAL A 140 -8.63 2.26 -3.23
N THR A 141 -9.55 2.44 -2.29
CA THR A 141 -10.61 1.49 -2.03
C THR A 141 -11.96 2.13 -2.31
N SER A 142 -12.79 1.46 -3.05
CA SER A 142 -14.11 1.98 -3.40
C SER A 142 -15.17 0.86 -3.42
N GLY A 143 -16.42 1.23 -3.18
CA GLY A 143 -17.54 0.31 -3.30
C GLY A 143 -17.60 -0.83 -2.28
N GLY A 144 -16.98 -0.68 -1.14
CA GLY A 144 -16.96 -1.70 -0.10
C GLY A 144 -17.62 -1.28 1.19
N SER A 145 -18.01 -2.25 1.99
CA SER A 145 -18.50 -2.02 3.34
C SER A 145 -17.40 -2.04 4.41
N SER A 146 -16.26 -2.60 4.12
CA SER A 146 -15.15 -2.73 5.06
C SER A 146 -13.83 -2.39 4.38
N ASN A 147 -13.42 -1.16 4.48
CA ASN A 147 -12.15 -0.71 3.93
C ASN A 147 -11.10 -0.67 5.04
N ILE A 148 -9.99 -1.29 4.84
CA ILE A 148 -8.86 -1.24 5.76
C ILE A 148 -7.59 -1.03 4.95
N ILE A 149 -6.84 -0.01 5.27
CA ILE A 149 -5.52 0.22 4.72
C ILE A 149 -4.55 0.31 5.89
N THR A 150 -3.59 -0.56 5.90
CA THR A 150 -2.46 -0.51 6.84
C THR A 150 -1.19 -0.34 6.04
N ALA A 151 -0.45 0.71 6.29
CA ALA A 151 0.80 0.96 5.61
C ALA A 151 1.90 1.27 6.61
N THR A 152 2.99 0.57 6.51
CA THR A 152 4.23 0.86 7.23
C THR A 152 5.28 1.23 6.20
N ILE A 153 5.76 2.43 6.25
CA ILE A 153 6.71 2.95 5.27
C ILE A 153 7.93 3.45 6.04
N SER A 154 9.06 2.89 5.77
CA SER A 154 10.34 3.30 6.37
C SER A 154 11.28 3.76 5.25
N ALA A 155 10.99 4.87 4.68
CA ALA A 155 11.68 5.35 3.49
C ALA A 155 11.94 6.85 3.53
N ASP A 156 12.90 7.32 2.78
CA ASP A 156 13.39 8.70 2.89
C ASP A 156 12.49 9.73 2.21
N GLU A 157 11.92 9.44 1.06
CA GLU A 157 11.13 10.42 0.31
C GLU A 157 9.77 9.81 -0.08
N THR A 158 8.80 9.89 0.80
CA THR A 158 7.49 9.28 0.60
C THR A 158 6.45 10.29 0.15
N ILE A 159 5.64 9.89 -0.79
CA ILE A 159 4.38 10.56 -1.13
C ILE A 159 3.29 9.50 -1.09
N ASN A 160 2.28 9.71 -0.29
CA ASN A 160 1.19 8.75 -0.14
C ASN A 160 -0.14 9.41 -0.49
N ASN A 161 -0.84 8.82 -1.45
CA ASN A 161 -2.16 9.25 -1.84
C ASN A 161 -3.16 8.14 -1.53
N ILE A 162 -4.03 8.37 -0.58
CA ILE A 162 -4.94 7.35 -0.09
C ILE A 162 -6.38 7.85 -0.22
N SER A 163 -7.20 7.06 -0.86
CA SER A 163 -8.62 7.35 -1.02
C SER A 163 -9.46 6.16 -0.62
N MET A 164 -10.32 6.34 0.35
CA MET A 164 -11.29 5.34 0.80
C MET A 164 -12.70 5.87 0.59
N THR A 165 -13.40 5.31 -0.36
CA THR A 165 -14.74 5.80 -0.74
C THR A 165 -15.76 4.69 -0.81
N GLY A 166 -17.01 5.00 -0.58
CA GLY A 166 -18.13 4.09 -0.80
C GLY A 166 -18.25 2.94 0.21
N GLY A 167 -17.68 3.06 1.37
CA GLY A 167 -17.80 2.04 2.40
C GLY A 167 -18.25 2.56 3.75
N GLY A 168 -18.79 1.68 4.58
CA GLY A 168 -19.23 2.01 5.93
C GLY A 168 -18.14 2.00 6.99
N ASN A 169 -17.12 1.21 6.84
CA ASN A 169 -16.11 0.97 7.88
C ASN A 169 -14.70 1.30 7.37
N ASN A 170 -14.40 2.54 7.29
CA ASN A 170 -13.07 2.96 6.87
C ASN A 170 -12.09 2.89 8.04
N THR A 171 -10.93 2.41 7.82
CA THR A 171 -9.84 2.43 8.78
C THR A 171 -8.53 2.62 8.02
N LEU A 172 -7.72 3.52 8.46
CA LEU A 172 -6.37 3.71 7.98
C LEU A 172 -5.43 3.68 9.19
N ASN A 173 -4.45 2.84 9.16
CA ASN A 173 -3.34 2.89 10.09
C ASN A 173 -2.07 3.09 9.27
N GLN A 174 -1.36 4.11 9.52
CA GLN A 174 -0.14 4.41 8.79
C GLN A 174 0.96 4.79 9.78
N SER A 175 2.14 4.29 9.58
CA SER A 175 3.31 4.64 10.37
C SER A 175 4.47 4.89 9.41
N ILE A 176 4.94 6.08 9.35
CA ILE A 176 6.00 6.51 8.46
C ILE A 176 7.14 7.02 9.31
N THR A 177 8.31 6.48 9.12
CA THR A 177 9.51 6.90 9.86
C THR A 177 10.52 7.64 8.98
N SER A 178 10.08 8.28 7.96
CA SER A 178 10.95 8.99 7.04
C SER A 178 10.79 10.50 7.13
N ASN A 179 11.77 11.20 6.62
CA ASN A 179 11.88 12.63 6.77
C ASN A 179 11.00 13.45 5.82
N LYS A 180 10.76 12.99 4.60
CA LYS A 180 10.04 13.77 3.58
C LYS A 180 8.71 13.14 3.23
N ALA A 181 7.93 12.84 4.24
CA ALA A 181 6.62 12.27 4.04
C ALA A 181 5.61 13.35 3.64
N THR A 182 4.86 13.09 2.62
CA THR A 182 3.69 13.87 2.23
C THR A 182 2.52 12.93 2.10
N ASN A 183 1.43 13.19 2.77
CA ASN A 183 0.29 12.30 2.77
C ASN A 183 -0.97 13.07 2.39
N ASN A 184 -1.69 12.55 1.43
CA ASN A 184 -3.00 13.04 1.05
C ASN A 184 -4.01 11.93 1.28
N ILE A 185 -4.88 12.12 2.25
CA ILE A 185 -5.87 11.12 2.63
C ILE A 185 -7.26 11.68 2.39
N THR A 186 -8.04 10.98 1.62
CA THR A 186 -9.44 11.28 1.40
C THR A 186 -10.29 10.12 1.87
N THR A 187 -11.23 10.37 2.73
CA THR A 187 -12.14 9.35 3.21
C THR A 187 -13.58 9.83 3.06
N VAL A 188 -14.39 9.03 2.41
CA VAL A 188 -15.84 9.28 2.28
C VAL A 188 -16.57 8.02 2.72
N GLY A 189 -17.32 8.12 3.80
CA GLY A 189 -18.03 6.98 4.34
C GLY A 189 -18.36 7.14 5.82
N ALA A 190 -19.01 6.16 6.43
CA ALA A 190 -19.68 6.31 7.70
C ALA A 190 -18.80 6.07 8.94
N SER A 191 -17.86 5.17 8.94
CA SER A 191 -17.13 4.81 10.17
C SER A 191 -15.64 4.99 9.97
N ASN A 192 -15.24 6.22 9.89
CA ASN A 192 -13.85 6.56 9.63
C ASN A 192 -13.00 6.37 10.89
N GLY A 193 -11.82 5.91 10.75
CA GLY A 193 -10.81 5.93 11.79
C GLY A 193 -9.47 6.13 11.09
N ILE A 194 -8.65 7.01 11.51
CA ILE A 194 -7.36 7.28 10.89
C ILE A 194 -6.35 7.40 12.01
N THR A 195 -5.28 6.70 11.92
CA THR A 195 -4.13 6.86 12.79
C THR A 195 -2.93 7.08 11.90
N LEU A 196 -2.26 8.15 12.02
CA LEU A 196 -1.06 8.46 11.24
C LEU A 196 0.05 8.85 12.20
N THR A 197 1.17 8.25 12.09
CA THR A 197 2.37 8.59 12.86
C THR A 197 3.50 8.83 11.88
N GLN A 198 4.18 9.92 11.95
CA GLN A 198 5.23 10.27 11.02
C GLN A 198 6.56 10.55 11.69
N SER A 199 7.02 9.83 12.57
CA SER A 199 8.24 10.02 13.35
C SER A 199 9.51 9.95 12.50
N GLY A 200 9.90 10.95 11.85
CA GLY A 200 11.14 11.02 11.12
C GLY A 200 11.97 12.23 11.50
N VAL A 201 13.27 12.14 11.43
CA VAL A 201 14.14 13.31 11.52
C VAL A 201 13.96 14.10 10.26
N ALA A 202 13.28 15.21 10.39
CA ALA A 202 12.99 16.04 9.25
C ALA A 202 14.26 16.70 8.71
N GLY A 203 14.50 16.49 7.47
CA GLY A 203 15.23 17.43 6.67
C GLY A 203 14.28 18.49 6.12
N THR A 204 14.74 19.37 5.30
CA THR A 204 13.92 20.42 4.70
C THR A 204 12.68 19.84 4.01
N ASN A 205 11.49 20.27 4.41
CA ASN A 205 10.18 19.92 3.87
C ASN A 205 9.69 18.50 4.15
N GLY A 206 9.86 18.03 5.38
CA GLY A 206 9.21 16.80 5.85
C GLY A 206 7.82 17.00 6.45
N HIS A 207 7.14 15.93 6.78
CA HIS A 207 5.86 15.76 7.48
C HIS A 207 4.71 16.41 6.77
N ALA A 208 4.27 16.85 5.96
CA ALA A 208 2.96 17.35 5.54
C ALA A 208 1.90 16.24 5.65
N PHE A 209 0.77 16.55 6.13
CA PHE A 209 -0.38 15.66 6.18
C PHE A 209 -1.63 16.45 5.78
N THR A 210 -2.39 15.95 4.90
CA THR A 210 -3.66 16.54 4.48
C THR A 210 -4.74 15.48 4.60
N LEU A 211 -5.80 15.78 5.29
CA LEU A 211 -6.96 14.93 5.40
C LEU A 211 -8.18 15.68 4.87
N ASN A 212 -8.86 15.09 3.95
CA ASN A 212 -10.18 15.51 3.52
C ASN A 212 -11.16 14.39 3.86
N LEU A 213 -12.07 14.64 4.75
CA LEU A 213 -12.96 13.64 5.27
C LEU A 213 -14.40 14.12 5.17
N THR A 214 -15.25 13.30 4.65
CA THR A 214 -16.70 13.52 4.60
C THR A 214 -17.38 12.27 5.10
N GLY A 215 -18.13 12.35 6.17
CA GLY A 215 -18.80 11.20 6.75
C GLY A 215 -19.02 11.36 8.25
N SER A 216 -19.57 10.34 8.87
CA SER A 216 -19.90 10.30 10.30
C SER A 216 -19.01 9.35 11.07
N SER A 217 -18.95 9.47 12.38
CA SER A 217 -18.18 8.65 13.32
C SER A 217 -16.67 8.73 13.12
N ASN A 218 -16.19 9.91 12.92
CA ASN A 218 -14.79 10.16 12.65
C ASN A 218 -13.91 10.00 13.89
N THR A 219 -12.72 9.53 13.73
CA THR A 219 -11.69 9.49 14.77
C THR A 219 -10.36 9.72 14.08
N TYR A 220 -9.62 10.67 14.50
CA TYR A 220 -8.29 10.91 13.90
C TYR A 220 -7.21 10.47 14.88
N SER A 221 -6.22 10.73 15.06
CA SER A 221 -5.04 10.60 15.87
C SER A 221 -3.83 10.78 14.99
N VAL A 222 -3.36 11.94 14.89
CA VAL A 222 -2.21 12.27 14.06
C VAL A 222 -1.05 12.50 15.00
N THR A 223 0.11 12.08 14.76
CA THR A 223 1.30 12.41 15.53
C THR A 223 2.40 12.71 14.56
N GLN A 224 2.90 13.85 14.49
CA GLN A 224 4.01 14.21 13.62
C GLN A 224 5.20 14.61 14.47
N SER A 225 6.00 13.70 14.88
CA SER A 225 7.15 13.92 15.73
C SER A 225 8.41 14.07 14.91
N GLY A 226 8.92 15.20 14.80
CA GLY A 226 10.18 15.50 14.17
C GLY A 226 10.58 16.91 14.49
N THR A 227 11.80 17.28 14.28
CA THR A 227 12.32 18.57 14.73
C THR A 227 11.92 19.75 13.85
N ILE A 228 11.42 19.54 12.63
CA ILE A 228 11.12 20.64 11.69
C ILE A 228 10.08 20.15 10.68
N ASP A 229 9.36 21.06 10.08
CA ASP A 229 8.50 20.92 8.92
C ASP A 229 7.24 20.07 9.15
N THR A 230 6.48 20.37 10.16
CA THR A 230 5.17 19.76 10.34
C THR A 230 4.06 20.65 9.79
N THR A 231 3.26 20.11 8.93
CA THR A 231 2.04 20.75 8.45
C THR A 231 0.90 19.77 8.62
N VAL A 232 -0.13 20.15 9.29
CA VAL A 232 -1.36 19.37 9.40
C VAL A 232 -2.48 20.19 8.82
N ASN A 233 -3.21 19.65 7.91
CA ASN A 233 -4.34 20.33 7.28
C ASN A 233 -5.52 19.36 7.24
N VAL A 234 -6.50 19.56 8.09
CA VAL A 234 -7.68 18.70 8.19
C VAL A 234 -8.90 19.48 7.77
N LEU A 235 -9.64 18.96 6.83
CA LEU A 235 -10.96 19.45 6.45
C LEU A 235 -11.97 18.33 6.72
N SER A 236 -12.87 18.55 7.63
CA SER A 236 -13.85 17.55 8.05
C SER A 236 -15.26 18.10 7.93
N ALA A 237 -16.16 17.32 7.40
CA ALA A 237 -17.56 17.69 7.17
C ALA A 237 -18.55 16.64 7.68
N GLY A 238 -18.25 15.90 8.69
CA GLY A 238 -19.14 14.91 9.30
C GLY A 238 -19.43 15.17 10.76
N SER A 239 -20.18 14.30 11.38
CA SER A 239 -20.50 14.31 12.80
C SER A 239 -19.74 13.22 13.55
N GLY A 240 -19.54 13.35 14.83
CA GLY A 240 -18.83 12.38 15.67
C GLY A 240 -17.31 12.55 15.63
N ASN A 241 -16.82 13.69 15.29
CA ASN A 241 -15.40 13.95 15.17
C ASN A 241 -14.68 13.85 16.52
N THR A 242 -13.59 13.16 16.52
CA THR A 242 -12.65 13.13 17.64
C THR A 242 -11.27 13.44 17.07
N TRP A 243 -10.58 14.35 17.65
CA TRP A 243 -9.29 14.81 17.15
C TRP A 243 -8.23 14.61 18.23
N ASN A 244 -7.08 14.22 17.85
CA ASN A 244 -5.94 14.15 18.75
C ASN A 244 -4.68 14.39 17.91
N ILE A 245 -4.39 15.65 17.67
CA ILE A 245 -3.28 16.03 16.82
C ILE A 245 -2.13 16.48 17.69
N THR A 246 -1.01 15.83 17.57
CA THR A 246 0.23 16.18 18.25
C THR A 246 1.27 16.48 17.19
N THR A 247 1.75 17.66 17.13
CA THR A 247 2.93 17.99 16.33
C THR A 247 4.15 17.99 17.24
N GLY A 248 5.28 17.66 16.72
CA GLY A 248 6.51 17.57 17.51
C GLY A 248 7.52 18.66 17.20
N ASN A 249 8.53 18.75 18.01
CA ASN A 249 9.72 19.59 17.86
C ASN A 249 10.91 18.78 17.39
#